data_37619d4eb77e9d0c34ddaecaf51b5f08
#
_entry.id   37619d4eb77e9d0c34ddaecaf51b5f08
#
_cell.length_a   1.000
_cell.length_b   1.000
_cell.length_c   1.000
_cell.angle_alpha   90.00
_cell.angle_beta   90.00
_cell.angle_gamma   90.00
#
_symmetry.space_group_name_H-M   'P 1'
#
loop_
_entity.id
_entity.type
_entity.pdbx_description
1 polymer ?
#
loop_
_entity_poly.entity_id
_entity_poly.type
_entity_poly.pdbx_seq_one_letter_code
_entity_poly.pdbx_strand_id
1 'polypeptide(L)'
;GENLPAAQGLVLGSMERAGKLYALVDTGDVHCLMIGAAGVGKTAHFLYPNIEYACACGMSFLTTDTKGDLYRNYAGIAKKYYGYHTAVIDLRNPTRSDGDNMLHLVNKYMDEYLADDNNLSAKAKAEKYAKITAKTIISSGGADSASYGQNAFFYDAAEGVLTAVILLIAEFCP
;
A
#
# COMPACT_ATOMS: atom_id res chain seq x y z
N GLY A 1 -18.33 13.22 18.97
CA GLY A 1 -18.20 11.81 18.69
C GLY A 1 -19.50 11.19 18.22
N GLU A 2 -20.06 11.69 17.13
CA GLU A 2 -21.40 11.26 16.76
C GLU A 2 -21.34 10.35 15.56
N ASN A 3 -21.69 9.07 15.80
CA ASN A 3 -22.12 8.10 14.79
C ASN A 3 -21.25 8.01 13.51
N LEU A 4 -19.96 7.82 13.70
CA LEU A 4 -19.12 7.39 12.58
C LEU A 4 -19.58 6.00 12.11
N PRO A 5 -19.60 5.74 10.80
CA PRO A 5 -20.03 4.45 10.27
C PRO A 5 -19.09 3.35 10.78
N ALA A 6 -19.68 2.27 11.30
CA ALA A 6 -18.91 1.13 11.79
C ALA A 6 -18.55 0.12 10.68
N ALA A 7 -19.35 0.07 9.62
CA ALA A 7 -19.13 -0.86 8.51
C ALA A 7 -18.15 -0.28 7.49
N GLN A 8 -17.09 -1.00 7.22
CA GLN A 8 -16.18 -0.70 6.11
C GLN A 8 -16.82 -1.14 4.79
N GLY A 9 -16.56 -0.39 3.72
CA GLY A 9 -17.11 -0.73 2.42
C GLY A 9 -16.97 0.38 1.39
N LEU A 10 -17.56 0.14 0.22
CA LEU A 10 -17.52 1.03 -0.94
C LEU A 10 -18.85 1.79 -1.06
N VAL A 11 -18.80 3.10 -1.11
CA VAL A 11 -19.99 3.93 -1.36
C VAL A 11 -20.34 3.87 -2.84
N LEU A 12 -21.50 3.33 -3.13
CA LEU A 12 -22.04 3.21 -4.49
C LEU A 12 -22.93 4.40 -4.88
N GLY A 13 -23.47 5.10 -3.89
CA GLY A 13 -24.37 6.23 -4.10
C GLY A 13 -24.98 6.73 -2.82
N SER A 14 -25.98 7.59 -2.94
CA SER A 14 -26.76 8.09 -1.81
C SER A 14 -28.24 8.09 -2.12
N MET A 15 -29.06 8.00 -1.07
CA MET A 15 -30.50 8.15 -1.14
C MET A 15 -31.01 9.07 -0.04
N GLU A 16 -32.01 9.84 -0.34
CA GLU A 16 -32.70 10.64 0.65
C GLU A 16 -33.97 9.91 1.14
N ARG A 17 -34.14 9.82 2.46
CA ARG A 17 -35.32 9.26 3.06
C ARG A 17 -35.69 10.09 4.31
N ALA A 18 -36.93 10.58 4.35
CA ALA A 18 -37.46 11.40 5.45
C ALA A 18 -36.55 12.63 5.78
N GLY A 19 -36.04 13.32 4.75
CA GLY A 19 -35.16 14.47 4.90
C GLY A 19 -33.76 14.19 5.41
N LYS A 20 -33.35 12.91 5.43
CA LYS A 20 -31.99 12.47 5.79
C LYS A 20 -31.32 11.82 4.61
N LEU A 21 -30.05 12.15 4.40
CA LEU A 21 -29.20 11.53 3.38
C LEU A 21 -28.56 10.26 3.95
N TYR A 22 -28.69 9.16 3.23
CA TYR A 22 -28.09 7.86 3.55
C TYR A 22 -27.09 7.48 2.45
N ALA A 23 -25.90 7.02 2.83
CA ALA A 23 -24.98 6.41 1.90
C ALA A 23 -25.39 4.95 1.63
N LEU A 24 -25.40 4.56 0.37
CA LEU A 24 -25.55 3.17 -0.06
C LEU A 24 -24.17 2.57 -0.14
N VAL A 25 -23.86 1.61 0.71
CA VAL A 25 -22.52 1.03 0.88
C VAL A 25 -22.56 -0.45 0.58
N ASP A 26 -21.66 -0.89 -0.30
CA ASP A 26 -21.35 -2.30 -0.46
C ASP A 26 -20.26 -2.69 0.55
N THR A 27 -20.59 -3.62 1.44
CA THR A 27 -19.68 -4.12 2.48
C THR A 27 -19.01 -5.45 2.09
N GLY A 28 -19.24 -5.91 0.88
CA GLY A 28 -18.60 -7.11 0.34
C GLY A 28 -17.13 -6.90 0.01
N ASP A 29 -16.37 -8.00 -0.02
CA ASP A 29 -14.98 -8.00 -0.50
C ASP A 29 -14.98 -8.14 -2.03
N VAL A 30 -15.29 -7.04 -2.72
CA VAL A 30 -15.45 -7.02 -4.17
C VAL A 30 -14.61 -5.92 -4.81
N HIS A 31 -14.16 -6.16 -6.04
CA HIS A 31 -13.55 -5.13 -6.88
C HIS A 31 -14.61 -4.30 -7.59
N CYS A 32 -14.39 -2.99 -7.68
CA CYS A 32 -15.27 -2.09 -8.40
C CYS A 32 -14.51 -1.40 -9.55
N LEU A 33 -15.08 -1.45 -10.75
CA LEU A 33 -14.58 -0.72 -11.93
C LEU A 33 -15.56 0.38 -12.31
N MET A 34 -15.13 1.65 -12.19
CA MET A 34 -15.91 2.79 -12.63
C MET A 34 -15.46 3.27 -14.00
N ILE A 35 -16.35 3.20 -14.97
CA ILE A 35 -16.11 3.64 -16.34
C ILE A 35 -16.90 4.92 -16.62
N GLY A 36 -16.26 5.89 -17.22
CA GLY A 36 -16.91 7.14 -17.64
C GLY A 36 -15.95 8.05 -18.41
N ALA A 37 -16.49 8.88 -19.30
CA ALA A 37 -15.73 9.84 -20.08
C ALA A 37 -14.98 10.85 -19.19
N ALA A 38 -14.02 11.58 -19.75
CA ALA A 38 -13.39 12.69 -19.07
C ALA A 38 -14.43 13.78 -18.73
N GLY A 39 -14.32 14.38 -17.54
CA GLY A 39 -15.19 15.49 -17.12
C GLY A 39 -16.56 15.08 -16.55
N VAL A 40 -16.95 13.81 -16.57
CA VAL A 40 -18.27 13.37 -16.01
C VAL A 40 -18.32 13.36 -14.46
N GLY A 41 -17.28 13.84 -13.79
CA GLY A 41 -17.28 13.97 -12.34
C GLY A 41 -16.93 12.71 -11.55
N LYS A 42 -16.26 11.71 -12.15
CA LYS A 42 -15.84 10.48 -11.45
C LYS A 42 -15.12 10.76 -10.13
N THR A 43 -14.20 11.70 -10.13
CA THR A 43 -13.45 12.07 -8.92
C THR A 43 -14.37 12.70 -7.88
N ALA A 44 -15.20 13.66 -8.29
CA ALA A 44 -16.05 14.42 -7.37
C ALA A 44 -17.22 13.58 -6.81
N HIS A 45 -17.84 12.73 -7.63
CA HIS A 45 -19.05 12.01 -7.23
C HIS A 45 -18.82 10.59 -6.75
N PHE A 46 -17.64 10.03 -7.00
CA PHE A 46 -17.32 8.68 -6.55
C PHE A 46 -16.07 8.65 -5.65
N LEU A 47 -14.93 9.14 -6.13
CA LEU A 47 -13.68 8.98 -5.41
C LEU A 47 -13.65 9.75 -4.10
N TYR A 48 -14.05 11.03 -4.11
CA TYR A 48 -14.07 11.85 -2.90
C TYR A 48 -15.03 11.32 -1.82
N PRO A 49 -16.28 10.97 -2.13
CA PRO A 49 -17.18 10.36 -1.15
C PRO A 49 -16.64 9.05 -0.57
N ASN A 50 -15.93 8.25 -1.38
CA ASN A 50 -15.34 7.00 -0.91
C ASN A 50 -14.12 7.24 0.00
N ILE A 51 -13.26 8.22 -0.30
CA ILE A 51 -12.16 8.62 0.58
C ILE A 51 -12.70 9.14 1.92
N GLU A 52 -13.69 10.01 1.89
CA GLU A 52 -14.32 10.54 3.10
C GLU A 52 -14.94 9.43 3.94
N TYR A 53 -15.67 8.52 3.30
CA TYR A 53 -16.25 7.37 3.97
C TYR A 53 -15.19 6.43 4.56
N ALA A 54 -14.13 6.14 3.81
CA ALA A 54 -13.01 5.33 4.29
C ALA A 54 -12.36 5.95 5.54
N CYS A 55 -12.16 7.28 5.54
CA CYS A 55 -11.68 7.99 6.70
C CYS A 55 -12.66 7.89 7.88
N ALA A 56 -13.95 8.07 7.64
CA ALA A 56 -14.97 8.06 8.67
C ALA A 56 -15.15 6.68 9.33
N CYS A 57 -14.98 5.58 8.59
CA CYS A 57 -15.07 4.21 9.12
C CYS A 57 -13.72 3.61 9.57
N GLY A 58 -12.63 4.40 9.57
CA GLY A 58 -11.32 3.94 10.03
C GLY A 58 -10.64 2.94 9.09
N MET A 59 -10.94 2.96 7.80
CA MET A 59 -10.37 2.05 6.81
C MET A 59 -9.02 2.55 6.31
N SER A 60 -7.98 1.72 6.39
CA SER A 60 -6.71 2.01 5.72
C SER A 60 -6.85 1.85 4.21
N PHE A 61 -6.28 2.77 3.46
CA PHE A 61 -6.35 2.73 1.99
C PHE A 61 -5.09 3.27 1.33
N LEU A 62 -4.85 2.82 0.12
CA LEU A 62 -3.83 3.32 -0.80
C LEU A 62 -4.52 3.89 -2.03
N THR A 63 -4.08 5.05 -2.49
CA THR A 63 -4.62 5.67 -3.71
C THR A 63 -3.50 6.21 -4.59
N THR A 64 -3.71 6.17 -5.90
CA THR A 64 -2.84 6.83 -6.87
C THR A 64 -3.40 8.21 -7.21
N ASP A 65 -2.53 9.22 -7.22
CA ASP A 65 -2.90 10.61 -7.47
C ASP A 65 -2.00 11.24 -8.53
N THR A 66 -2.45 11.19 -9.77
CA THR A 66 -1.66 11.70 -10.92
C THR A 66 -1.53 13.22 -10.95
N LYS A 67 -2.41 13.96 -10.26
CA LYS A 67 -2.46 15.43 -10.26
C LYS A 67 -2.09 16.06 -8.92
N GLY A 68 -2.01 15.27 -7.86
CA GLY A 68 -1.81 15.74 -6.49
C GLY A 68 -3.07 16.37 -5.86
N ASP A 69 -4.23 16.25 -6.52
CA ASP A 69 -5.48 16.86 -6.03
C ASP A 69 -6.03 16.13 -4.81
N LEU A 70 -5.92 14.80 -4.77
CA LEU A 70 -6.38 14.00 -3.65
C LEU A 70 -5.58 14.33 -2.38
N TYR A 71 -4.26 14.34 -2.50
CA TYR A 71 -3.40 14.68 -1.39
C TYR A 71 -3.68 16.09 -0.87
N ARG A 72 -3.73 17.10 -1.76
CA ARG A 72 -4.01 18.49 -1.36
C ARG A 72 -5.35 18.66 -0.67
N ASN A 73 -6.38 17.97 -1.14
CA ASN A 73 -7.74 18.15 -0.65
C ASN A 73 -8.05 17.31 0.59
N TYR A 74 -7.47 16.10 0.71
CA TYR A 74 -7.89 15.14 1.74
C TYR A 74 -6.84 14.76 2.77
N ALA A 75 -5.55 14.87 2.48
CA ALA A 75 -4.52 14.46 3.45
C ALA A 75 -4.61 15.25 4.77
N GLY A 76 -4.85 16.57 4.67
CA GLY A 76 -5.04 17.42 5.85
C GLY A 76 -6.31 17.09 6.63
N ILE A 77 -7.39 16.75 5.95
CA ILE A 77 -8.66 16.33 6.56
C ILE A 77 -8.47 15.00 7.28
N ALA A 78 -7.94 13.99 6.60
CA ALA A 78 -7.68 12.67 7.15
C ALA A 78 -6.81 12.74 8.42
N LYS A 79 -5.74 13.54 8.37
CA LYS A 79 -4.83 13.72 9.51
C LYS A 79 -5.48 14.47 10.67
N LYS A 80 -6.13 15.61 10.38
CA LYS A 80 -6.64 16.52 11.43
C LYS A 80 -7.92 16.02 12.09
N TYR A 81 -8.85 15.50 11.31
CA TYR A 81 -10.18 15.15 11.80
C TYR A 81 -10.38 13.68 12.12
N TYR A 82 -9.62 12.81 11.44
CA TYR A 82 -9.74 11.36 11.59
C TYR A 82 -8.50 10.69 12.21
N GLY A 83 -7.42 11.45 12.46
CA GLY A 83 -6.21 10.93 13.12
C GLY A 83 -5.36 10.01 12.27
N TYR A 84 -5.48 10.06 10.94
CA TYR A 84 -4.70 9.23 10.04
C TYR A 84 -3.23 9.62 9.99
N HIS A 85 -2.38 8.62 9.90
CA HIS A 85 -1.04 8.80 9.38
C HIS A 85 -1.11 8.78 7.84
N THR A 86 -0.61 9.84 7.21
CA THR A 86 -0.59 9.97 5.76
C THR A 86 0.84 9.95 5.28
N ALA A 87 1.14 9.11 4.30
CA ALA A 87 2.44 9.06 3.62
C ALA A 87 2.25 9.26 2.11
N VAL A 88 3.21 9.90 1.47
CA VAL A 88 3.20 10.21 0.04
C VAL A 88 4.49 9.76 -0.61
N ILE A 89 4.38 8.88 -1.60
CA ILE A 89 5.49 8.54 -2.48
C ILE A 89 5.35 9.38 -3.76
N ASP A 90 6.17 10.42 -3.87
CA ASP A 90 6.16 11.33 -5.03
C ASP A 90 7.27 10.96 -6.01
N LEU A 91 6.93 10.19 -7.05
CA LEU A 91 7.87 9.76 -8.08
C LEU A 91 8.31 10.90 -9.02
N ARG A 92 7.57 12.02 -9.05
CA ARG A 92 7.94 13.20 -9.85
C ARG A 92 8.92 14.10 -9.12
N ASN A 93 8.83 14.12 -7.81
CA ASN A 93 9.70 14.94 -6.97
C ASN A 93 10.22 14.14 -5.77
N PRO A 94 11.17 13.21 -6.00
CA PRO A 94 11.65 12.29 -4.96
C PRO A 94 12.21 12.99 -3.72
N THR A 95 12.71 14.23 -3.87
CA THR A 95 13.25 15.02 -2.75
C THR A 95 12.18 15.53 -1.79
N ARG A 96 10.92 15.47 -2.18
CA ARG A 96 9.74 15.86 -1.37
C ARG A 96 8.85 14.66 -1.03
N SER A 97 9.26 13.47 -1.44
CA SER A 97 8.59 12.22 -1.13
C SER A 97 8.89 11.79 0.30
N ASP A 98 7.93 11.16 0.94
CA ASP A 98 8.22 10.38 2.14
C ASP A 98 9.12 9.20 1.78
N GLY A 99 10.03 8.84 2.68
CA GLY A 99 10.90 7.69 2.51
C GLY A 99 10.15 6.40 2.84
N ASP A 100 10.41 5.37 2.06
CA ASP A 100 9.98 4.01 2.37
C ASP A 100 11.20 3.10 2.49
N ASN A 101 11.33 2.44 3.64
CA ASN A 101 12.39 1.46 3.85
C ASN A 101 11.93 0.09 3.37
N MET A 102 12.30 -0.27 2.15
CA MET A 102 11.97 -1.58 1.55
C MET A 102 12.49 -2.77 2.37
N LEU A 103 13.49 -2.56 3.22
CA LEU A 103 14.07 -3.59 4.08
C LEU A 103 13.45 -3.62 5.49
N HIS A 104 12.47 -2.75 5.78
CA HIS A 104 11.88 -2.64 7.12
C HIS A 104 11.42 -3.99 7.69
N LEU A 105 10.73 -4.80 6.88
CA LEU A 105 10.25 -6.11 7.34
C LEU A 105 11.38 -7.13 7.51
N VAL A 106 12.42 -7.04 6.68
CA VAL A 106 13.61 -7.90 6.83
C VAL A 106 14.30 -7.60 8.15
N ASN A 107 14.59 -6.30 8.40
CA ASN A 107 15.26 -5.86 9.61
C ASN A 107 14.42 -6.21 10.84
N LYS A 108 13.12 -5.87 10.85
CA LYS A 108 12.22 -6.18 11.96
C LYS A 108 12.27 -7.66 12.37
N TYR A 109 12.15 -8.57 11.42
CA TYR A 109 12.15 -10.00 11.73
C TYR A 109 13.55 -10.54 12.02
N MET A 110 14.60 -9.93 11.47
CA MET A 110 15.97 -10.25 11.85
C MET A 110 16.25 -9.82 13.29
N ASP A 111 15.84 -8.63 13.71
CA ASP A 111 15.96 -8.15 15.09
C ASP A 111 15.21 -9.06 16.07
N GLU A 112 14.01 -9.52 15.71
CA GLU A 112 13.25 -10.49 16.52
C GLU A 112 13.98 -11.83 16.65
N TYR A 113 14.68 -12.30 15.61
CA TYR A 113 15.49 -13.51 15.66
C TYR A 113 16.77 -13.30 16.47
N LEU A 114 17.47 -12.17 16.31
CA LEU A 114 18.70 -11.86 17.05
C LEU A 114 18.45 -11.63 18.55
N ALA A 115 17.22 -11.22 18.91
CA ALA A 115 16.79 -11.12 20.31
C ALA A 115 16.50 -12.49 20.96
N ASP A 116 16.09 -13.50 20.15
CA ASP A 116 15.85 -14.88 20.56
C ASP A 116 16.16 -15.83 19.41
N ASP A 117 17.35 -16.44 19.42
CA ASP A 117 17.85 -17.36 18.38
C ASP A 117 17.04 -18.66 18.25
N ASN A 118 16.14 -18.95 19.19
CA ASN A 118 15.19 -20.05 19.07
C ASN A 118 13.96 -19.66 18.24
N ASN A 119 13.78 -18.37 17.95
CA ASN A 119 12.67 -17.88 17.13
C ASN A 119 12.92 -18.10 15.63
N LEU A 120 12.98 -19.37 15.23
CA LEU A 120 13.17 -19.76 13.82
C LEU A 120 12.05 -19.26 12.89
N SER A 121 10.87 -18.97 13.45
CA SER A 121 9.77 -18.38 12.68
C SER A 121 10.10 -16.95 12.23
N ALA A 122 10.74 -16.16 13.08
CA ALA A 122 11.19 -14.81 12.73
C ALA A 122 12.27 -14.88 11.64
N LYS A 123 13.26 -15.77 11.80
CA LYS A 123 14.30 -16.00 10.78
C LYS A 123 13.69 -16.34 9.40
N ALA A 124 12.77 -17.30 9.36
CA ALA A 124 12.11 -17.70 8.13
C ALA A 124 11.32 -16.54 7.48
N LYS A 125 10.72 -15.63 8.29
CA LYS A 125 10.06 -14.43 7.78
C LYS A 125 11.07 -13.43 7.22
N ALA A 126 12.20 -13.19 7.90
CA ALA A 126 13.26 -12.32 7.37
C ALA A 126 13.77 -12.82 6.01
N GLU A 127 14.06 -14.11 5.88
CA GLU A 127 14.46 -14.76 4.63
C GLU A 127 13.40 -14.59 3.53
N LYS A 128 12.12 -14.82 3.87
CA LYS A 128 11.00 -14.64 2.93
C LYS A 128 10.93 -13.21 2.38
N TYR A 129 11.00 -12.20 3.26
CA TYR A 129 10.92 -10.81 2.83
C TYR A 129 12.16 -10.35 2.08
N ALA A 130 13.35 -10.80 2.46
CA ALA A 130 14.58 -10.56 1.71
C ALA A 130 14.47 -11.11 0.27
N LYS A 131 13.97 -12.34 0.11
CA LYS A 131 13.74 -12.95 -1.19
C LYS A 131 12.69 -12.20 -2.03
N ILE A 132 11.59 -11.78 -1.42
CA ILE A 132 10.56 -10.97 -2.11
C ILE A 132 11.17 -9.65 -2.61
N THR A 133 11.93 -8.95 -1.78
CA THR A 133 12.59 -7.69 -2.14
C THR A 133 13.60 -7.90 -3.28
N ALA A 134 14.48 -8.90 -3.16
CA ALA A 134 15.46 -9.22 -4.19
C ALA A 134 14.78 -9.55 -5.53
N LYS A 135 13.77 -10.39 -5.51
CA LYS A 135 12.99 -10.75 -6.70
C LYS A 135 12.31 -9.54 -7.33
N THR A 136 11.71 -8.68 -6.53
CA THR A 136 11.05 -7.45 -7.01
C THR A 136 12.05 -6.52 -7.71
N ILE A 137 13.23 -6.33 -7.13
CA ILE A 137 14.30 -5.50 -7.73
C ILE A 137 14.73 -6.07 -9.08
N ILE A 138 14.99 -7.37 -9.14
CA ILE A 138 15.48 -8.03 -10.36
C ILE A 138 14.41 -8.07 -11.44
N SER A 139 13.15 -8.31 -11.08
CA SER A 139 12.01 -8.33 -12.01
C SER A 139 11.57 -6.94 -12.48
N SER A 140 11.93 -5.87 -11.77
CA SER A 140 11.53 -4.49 -12.11
C SER A 140 12.07 -4.00 -13.45
N GLY A 141 13.07 -4.68 -14.02
CA GLY A 141 13.59 -4.44 -15.36
C GLY A 141 12.67 -4.82 -16.53
N GLY A 142 11.42 -5.23 -16.26
CA GLY A 142 10.38 -5.46 -17.27
C GLY A 142 10.43 -6.86 -17.92
N ALA A 143 11.22 -7.78 -17.40
CA ALA A 143 11.23 -9.16 -17.85
C ALA A 143 10.40 -10.03 -16.90
N ASP A 144 9.25 -10.51 -17.34
CA ASP A 144 8.54 -11.58 -16.64
C ASP A 144 9.43 -12.83 -16.57
N SER A 145 9.36 -13.57 -15.47
CA SER A 145 10.12 -14.81 -15.29
C SER A 145 9.95 -15.80 -16.45
N ALA A 146 8.82 -15.75 -17.14
CA ALA A 146 8.55 -16.50 -18.36
C ALA A 146 9.38 -16.01 -19.58
N SER A 147 9.90 -14.78 -19.57
CA SER A 147 10.67 -14.18 -20.66
C SER A 147 12.20 -14.35 -20.51
N TYR A 148 12.67 -14.88 -19.39
CA TYR A 148 14.11 -15.05 -19.14
C TYR A 148 14.80 -16.07 -20.07
N GLY A 149 14.04 -17.00 -20.66
CA GLY A 149 14.55 -17.95 -21.64
C GLY A 149 15.86 -18.62 -21.19
N GLN A 150 16.88 -18.57 -22.04
CA GLN A 150 18.22 -19.14 -21.75
C GLN A 150 18.98 -18.41 -20.64
N ASN A 151 18.55 -17.21 -20.25
CA ASN A 151 19.18 -16.39 -19.21
C ASN A 151 18.59 -16.62 -17.80
N ALA A 152 17.59 -17.48 -17.64
CA ALA A 152 16.92 -17.73 -16.35
C ALA A 152 17.93 -18.03 -15.22
N PHE A 153 18.95 -18.82 -15.50
CA PHE A 153 20.00 -19.14 -14.53
C PHE A 153 20.70 -17.90 -13.96
N PHE A 154 20.99 -16.90 -14.79
CA PHE A 154 21.67 -15.68 -14.34
C PHE A 154 20.76 -14.82 -13.45
N TYR A 155 19.46 -14.76 -13.74
CA TYR A 155 18.49 -14.06 -12.93
C TYR A 155 18.27 -14.74 -11.58
N ASP A 156 18.18 -16.07 -11.57
CA ASP A 156 18.05 -16.85 -10.32
C ASP A 156 19.30 -16.72 -9.45
N ALA A 157 20.48 -16.76 -10.07
CA ALA A 157 21.75 -16.55 -9.36
C ALA A 157 21.83 -15.13 -8.76
N ALA A 158 21.43 -14.11 -9.53
CA ALA A 158 21.39 -12.73 -9.05
C ALA A 158 20.40 -12.54 -7.90
N GLU A 159 19.21 -13.16 -7.96
CA GLU A 159 18.23 -13.16 -6.85
C GLU A 159 18.83 -13.80 -5.60
N GLY A 160 19.50 -14.94 -5.76
CA GLY A 160 20.17 -15.62 -4.64
C GLY A 160 21.25 -14.79 -3.98
N VAL A 161 22.13 -14.17 -4.77
CA VAL A 161 23.21 -13.30 -4.27
C VAL A 161 22.64 -12.07 -3.58
N LEU A 162 21.66 -11.40 -4.20
CA LEU A 162 21.05 -10.21 -3.60
C LEU A 162 20.32 -10.54 -2.29
N THR A 163 19.61 -11.66 -2.25
CA THR A 163 18.96 -12.15 -1.03
C THR A 163 19.97 -12.38 0.10
N ALA A 164 21.10 -13.05 -0.21
CA ALA A 164 22.15 -13.31 0.77
C ALA A 164 22.78 -12.02 1.30
N VAL A 165 23.04 -11.04 0.42
CA VAL A 165 23.59 -9.73 0.81
C VAL A 165 22.61 -8.96 1.70
N ILE A 166 21.31 -8.93 1.37
CA ILE A 166 20.28 -8.28 2.18
C ILE A 166 20.24 -8.89 3.59
N LEU A 167 20.27 -10.22 3.70
CA LEU A 167 20.26 -10.90 4.99
C LEU A 167 21.54 -10.64 5.80
N LEU A 168 22.70 -10.66 5.12
CA LEU A 168 23.97 -10.35 5.77
C LEU A 168 24.00 -8.93 6.37
N ILE A 169 23.49 -7.95 5.61
CA ILE A 169 23.40 -6.56 6.09
C ILE A 169 22.42 -6.48 7.27
N ALA A 170 21.26 -7.11 7.19
CA ALA A 170 20.27 -7.09 8.26
C ALA A 170 20.76 -7.77 9.54
N GLU A 171 21.62 -8.79 9.44
CA GLU A 171 22.18 -9.51 10.59
C GLU A 171 23.34 -8.76 11.26
N PHE A 172 24.20 -8.09 10.49
CA PHE A 172 25.45 -7.53 10.99
C PHE A 172 25.52 -5.99 10.99
N CYS A 173 24.56 -5.31 10.36
CA CYS A 173 24.51 -3.85 10.25
C CYS A 173 23.11 -3.31 10.67
N PRO A 174 22.70 -3.52 11.94
CA PRO A 174 21.39 -3.10 12.45
C PRO A 174 21.22 -1.58 12.46
#